data_45b8ddee292d3733b47e7790d1baf1e5
#
_entry.id   45b8ddee292d3733b47e7790d1baf1e5
#
_cell.length_a   1.000
_cell.length_b   1.000
_cell.length_c   1.000
_cell.angle_alpha   90.00
_cell.angle_beta   90.00
_cell.angle_gamma   90.00
#
_symmetry.space_group_name_H-M   'P 1'
#
loop_
_entity.id
_entity.type
_entity.pdbx_description
1 polymer ?
#
loop_
_entity_poly.entity_id
_entity_poly.type
_entity_poly.pdbx_seq_one_letter_code
_entity_poly.pdbx_strand_id
1 'polypeptide(L)'
;VVEYVEERFLRGFLADKELHVVHHKRTIASAEDMVHALSCRLDFFLSAGCVVSDHSLEGCFYVPCTAAEANDVFENRMNGGVLTEKELGMYKGFLLTNLGRLYHKHNIAMQLHIKALRNNSKRMFRALGADTGFDSIGDCAPVSTLAEFLNALCETDELPKTILYSLNPHDNEAIDCIMGCFQDSTAISKLQHGSAWWFNDHKNGMQNQLLSLAASGNLSGFVGMLTDSRSFISYTRHEYFRRILCNLLGELVENGEFPDDLATLKEIVKDISYRNAVRYFGFDLPTDETIEKQISFIKTQK
;
A
#
# COMPACT_ATOMS: atom_id res chain seq x y z
N VAL A 1 -0.88 2.02 -10.19
CA VAL A 1 -0.96 1.23 -11.46
C VAL A 1 -2.41 0.89 -11.76
N VAL A 2 -3.20 0.38 -10.80
CA VAL A 2 -4.61 0.06 -11.00
C VAL A 2 -5.46 1.32 -11.19
N GLU A 3 -5.21 2.39 -10.45
CA GLU A 3 -5.89 3.68 -10.61
C GLU A 3 -5.63 4.30 -11.99
N TYR A 4 -4.40 4.20 -12.47
CA TYR A 4 -4.03 4.63 -13.82
C TYR A 4 -4.61 3.70 -14.90
N VAL A 5 -4.83 2.45 -14.56
CA VAL A 5 -5.54 1.47 -15.39
C VAL A 5 -7.06 1.73 -15.30
N GLU A 6 -7.64 2.00 -14.11
CA GLU A 6 -9.08 2.24 -13.97
C GLU A 6 -9.54 3.51 -14.67
N GLU A 7 -8.93 4.66 -14.45
CA GLU A 7 -9.39 5.91 -15.06
C GLU A 7 -8.98 6.06 -16.52
N ARG A 8 -7.78 5.69 -16.87
CA ARG A 8 -7.30 5.68 -18.25
C ARG A 8 -7.82 4.49 -19.05
N PHE A 9 -8.00 3.34 -18.39
CA PHE A 9 -8.58 2.15 -19.01
C PHE A 9 -10.08 2.35 -19.26
N LEU A 10 -10.83 2.87 -18.29
CA LEU A 10 -12.24 3.23 -18.49
C LEU A 10 -12.41 4.39 -19.47
N ARG A 11 -11.56 5.39 -19.47
CA ARG A 11 -11.61 6.51 -20.43
C ARG A 11 -11.09 6.12 -21.81
N GLY A 12 -9.99 5.38 -21.90
CA GLY A 12 -9.42 4.91 -23.15
C GLY A 12 -10.25 3.79 -23.79
N PHE A 13 -10.79 2.89 -23.00
CA PHE A 13 -11.65 1.79 -23.42
C PHE A 13 -13.03 2.25 -23.92
N LEU A 14 -13.55 3.37 -23.39
CA LEU A 14 -14.79 3.97 -23.89
C LEU A 14 -14.58 4.85 -25.14
N ALA A 15 -13.36 5.35 -25.35
CA ALA A 15 -13.00 6.16 -26.53
C ALA A 15 -12.58 5.30 -27.73
N ASP A 16 -12.08 4.10 -27.51
CA ASP A 16 -11.55 3.23 -28.55
C ASP A 16 -12.13 1.82 -28.38
N LYS A 17 -13.08 1.45 -29.25
CA LYS A 17 -13.72 0.12 -29.26
C LYS A 17 -12.74 -1.03 -29.58
N GLU A 18 -11.47 -0.74 -29.75
CA GLU A 18 -10.40 -1.69 -30.09
C GLU A 18 -9.23 -1.67 -29.09
N LEU A 19 -9.50 -1.62 -27.77
CA LEU A 19 -8.42 -1.78 -26.80
C LEU A 19 -7.91 -3.23 -26.77
N HIS A 20 -7.01 -3.53 -27.69
CA HIS A 20 -6.27 -4.78 -27.67
C HIS A 20 -5.24 -4.74 -26.52
N VAL A 21 -5.52 -5.45 -25.44
CA VAL A 21 -4.48 -5.75 -24.43
C VAL A 21 -3.41 -6.62 -25.12
N VAL A 22 -2.23 -6.05 -25.32
CA VAL A 22 -1.19 -6.42 -26.29
C VAL A 22 -0.48 -7.76 -26.01
N HIS A 23 -1.02 -8.72 -25.28
CA HIS A 23 -0.34 -10.03 -25.17
C HIS A 23 -1.17 -11.29 -25.50
N HIS A 24 -2.45 -11.21 -25.45
CA HIS A 24 -3.29 -12.32 -25.93
C HIS A 24 -4.52 -11.68 -26.57
N LYS A 25 -4.62 -11.59 -27.88
CA LYS A 25 -5.77 -11.10 -28.67
C LYS A 25 -7.15 -11.55 -28.16
N ARG A 26 -7.46 -11.28 -26.89
CA ARG A 26 -8.71 -11.60 -26.24
C ARG A 26 -9.50 -10.32 -26.00
N THR A 27 -10.75 -10.35 -26.39
CA THR A 27 -11.71 -9.32 -26.05
C THR A 27 -12.03 -9.47 -24.55
N ILE A 28 -11.99 -8.39 -23.78
CA ILE A 28 -12.48 -8.37 -22.42
C ILE A 28 -13.99 -8.17 -22.49
N ALA A 29 -14.74 -9.23 -22.22
CA ALA A 29 -16.19 -9.25 -22.31
C ALA A 29 -16.88 -9.38 -20.95
N SER A 30 -16.12 -9.64 -19.87
CA SER A 30 -16.64 -9.87 -18.52
C SER A 30 -15.70 -9.33 -17.46
N ALA A 31 -16.16 -9.25 -16.21
CA ALA A 31 -15.32 -8.92 -15.07
C ALA A 31 -14.23 -9.99 -14.82
N GLU A 32 -14.53 -11.26 -15.08
CA GLU A 32 -13.55 -12.36 -15.00
C GLU A 32 -12.48 -12.25 -16.11
N ASP A 33 -12.85 -11.84 -17.32
CA ASP A 33 -11.86 -11.58 -18.38
C ASP A 33 -10.89 -10.46 -17.96
N MET A 34 -11.39 -9.44 -17.23
CA MET A 34 -10.56 -8.39 -16.67
C MET A 34 -9.57 -8.96 -15.63
N VAL A 35 -10.04 -9.78 -14.70
CA VAL A 35 -9.18 -10.46 -13.71
C VAL A 35 -8.12 -11.30 -14.42
N HIS A 36 -8.51 -12.05 -15.46
CA HIS A 36 -7.56 -12.85 -16.23
C HIS A 36 -6.51 -11.98 -16.95
N ALA A 37 -6.92 -10.87 -17.56
CA ALA A 37 -6.00 -9.94 -18.21
C ALA A 37 -4.99 -9.33 -17.21
N LEU A 38 -5.46 -8.97 -16.00
CA LEU A 38 -4.61 -8.48 -14.91
C LEU A 38 -3.66 -9.57 -14.39
N SER A 39 -4.12 -10.84 -14.30
CA SER A 39 -3.26 -11.97 -13.97
C SER A 39 -2.12 -12.14 -14.98
N CYS A 40 -2.40 -12.08 -16.28
CA CYS A 40 -1.35 -12.13 -17.31
C CYS A 40 -0.35 -10.96 -17.19
N ARG A 41 -0.81 -9.77 -16.81
CA ARG A 41 0.10 -8.63 -16.55
C ARG A 41 0.93 -8.85 -15.29
N LEU A 42 0.34 -9.45 -14.27
CA LEU A 42 1.05 -9.81 -13.05
C LEU A 42 2.17 -10.82 -13.34
N ASP A 43 1.91 -11.85 -14.15
CA ASP A 43 2.93 -12.82 -14.58
C ASP A 43 4.13 -12.13 -15.28
N PHE A 44 3.84 -11.12 -16.09
CA PHE A 44 4.90 -10.31 -16.69
C PHE A 44 5.70 -9.53 -15.63
N PHE A 45 5.05 -8.89 -14.67
CA PHE A 45 5.74 -8.18 -13.59
C PHE A 45 6.54 -9.11 -12.69
N LEU A 46 6.03 -10.30 -12.41
CA LEU A 46 6.75 -11.36 -11.68
C LEU A 46 8.03 -11.76 -12.40
N SER A 47 7.97 -11.94 -13.72
CA SER A 47 9.16 -12.26 -14.53
C SER A 47 10.21 -11.15 -14.51
N ALA A 48 9.81 -9.92 -14.19
CA ALA A 48 10.69 -8.77 -14.00
C ALA A 48 11.13 -8.55 -12.53
N GLY A 49 10.78 -9.48 -11.62
CA GLY A 49 11.16 -9.41 -10.21
C GLY A 49 10.24 -8.57 -9.33
N CYS A 50 8.99 -8.37 -9.71
CA CYS A 50 8.00 -7.66 -8.89
C CYS A 50 7.67 -8.45 -7.62
N VAL A 51 7.73 -7.80 -6.46
CA VAL A 51 7.45 -8.38 -5.13
C VAL A 51 6.41 -7.60 -4.34
N VAL A 52 5.91 -6.49 -4.88
CA VAL A 52 4.97 -5.59 -4.22
C VAL A 52 3.99 -5.00 -5.21
N SER A 53 2.74 -4.87 -4.81
CA SER A 53 1.68 -4.16 -5.52
C SER A 53 1.26 -2.91 -4.75
N ASP A 54 0.62 -1.98 -5.43
CA ASP A 54 0.14 -0.73 -4.85
C ASP A 54 -1.20 -0.34 -5.46
N HIS A 55 -2.17 0.04 -4.60
CA HIS A 55 -3.51 0.45 -4.97
C HIS A 55 -3.89 1.73 -4.25
N SER A 56 -4.42 2.69 -5.00
CA SER A 56 -5.11 3.85 -4.44
C SER A 56 -6.61 3.56 -4.38
N LEU A 57 -7.19 3.64 -3.19
CA LEU A 57 -8.58 3.31 -2.94
C LEU A 57 -9.37 4.58 -2.61
N GLU A 58 -10.06 5.10 -3.61
CA GLU A 58 -10.90 6.28 -3.48
C GLU A 58 -12.39 5.92 -3.48
N GLY A 59 -13.18 6.65 -2.70
CA GLY A 59 -14.62 6.46 -2.59
C GLY A 59 -15.00 5.11 -2.01
N CYS A 60 -16.10 4.53 -2.50
CA CYS A 60 -16.51 3.17 -2.17
C CYS A 60 -15.64 2.17 -2.95
N PHE A 61 -14.72 1.50 -2.27
CA PHE A 61 -13.79 0.56 -2.89
C PHE A 61 -14.17 -0.91 -2.74
N TYR A 62 -15.09 -1.23 -1.82
CA TYR A 62 -15.53 -2.60 -1.57
C TYR A 62 -17.00 -2.66 -1.18
N VAL A 63 -17.73 -3.49 -1.88
CA VAL A 63 -19.05 -4.00 -1.54
C VAL A 63 -19.05 -5.48 -1.91
N PRO A 64 -19.42 -6.39 -1.00
CA PRO A 64 -19.49 -7.82 -1.33
C PRO A 64 -20.41 -8.07 -2.52
N CYS A 65 -19.96 -8.90 -3.45
CA CYS A 65 -20.78 -9.34 -4.58
C CYS A 65 -20.29 -10.68 -5.13
N THR A 66 -21.17 -11.34 -5.85
CA THR A 66 -20.86 -12.54 -6.65
C THR A 66 -20.21 -12.16 -7.98
N ALA A 67 -19.59 -13.13 -8.65
CA ALA A 67 -19.07 -12.92 -10.00
C ALA A 67 -20.16 -12.52 -11.00
N ALA A 68 -21.37 -13.10 -10.87
CA ALA A 68 -22.51 -12.73 -11.72
C ALA A 68 -22.91 -11.27 -11.56
N GLU A 69 -23.03 -10.78 -10.31
CA GLU A 69 -23.34 -9.38 -10.03
C GLU A 69 -22.23 -8.43 -10.54
N ALA A 70 -20.96 -8.81 -10.39
CA ALA A 70 -19.84 -8.02 -10.94
C ALA A 70 -19.90 -7.95 -12.47
N ASN A 71 -20.32 -9.03 -13.15
CA ASN A 71 -20.52 -9.05 -14.58
C ASN A 71 -21.70 -8.17 -15.01
N ASP A 72 -22.82 -8.23 -14.31
CA ASP A 72 -23.98 -7.36 -14.59
C ASP A 72 -23.56 -5.88 -14.53
N VAL A 73 -22.77 -5.50 -13.52
CA VAL A 73 -22.20 -4.13 -13.40
C VAL A 73 -21.27 -3.81 -14.56
N PHE A 74 -20.39 -4.75 -14.93
CA PHE A 74 -19.48 -4.59 -16.05
C PHE A 74 -20.26 -4.38 -17.35
N GLU A 75 -21.23 -5.24 -17.68
CA GLU A 75 -22.06 -5.16 -18.88
C GLU A 75 -22.87 -3.85 -18.93
N ASN A 76 -23.50 -3.45 -17.79
CA ASN A 76 -24.19 -2.17 -17.68
C ASN A 76 -23.26 -1.02 -18.10
N ARG A 77 -22.04 -1.00 -17.57
CA ARG A 77 -21.06 0.04 -17.90
C ARG A 77 -20.63 -0.01 -19.37
N MET A 78 -20.37 -1.19 -19.92
CA MET A 78 -19.97 -1.38 -21.32
C MET A 78 -21.05 -0.93 -22.29
N ASN A 79 -22.32 -1.05 -21.90
CA ASN A 79 -23.47 -0.56 -22.69
C ASN A 79 -23.75 0.94 -22.48
N GLY A 80 -22.86 1.68 -21.80
CA GLY A 80 -22.95 3.12 -21.60
C GLY A 80 -23.78 3.54 -20.37
N GLY A 81 -24.16 2.60 -19.51
CA GLY A 81 -24.86 2.87 -18.26
C GLY A 81 -24.02 3.68 -17.27
N VAL A 82 -24.70 4.44 -16.41
CA VAL A 82 -24.07 5.17 -15.30
C VAL A 82 -24.14 4.30 -14.06
N LEU A 83 -22.99 3.99 -13.48
CA LEU A 83 -22.91 3.18 -12.27
C LEU A 83 -23.24 4.01 -11.03
N THR A 84 -23.97 3.42 -10.11
CA THR A 84 -24.12 3.90 -8.74
C THR A 84 -22.82 3.70 -7.96
N GLU A 85 -22.64 4.40 -6.85
CA GLU A 85 -21.51 4.22 -5.95
C GLU A 85 -21.42 2.77 -5.42
N LYS A 86 -22.57 2.15 -5.13
CA LYS A 86 -22.63 0.75 -4.72
C LYS A 86 -22.12 -0.20 -5.82
N GLU A 87 -22.61 -0.06 -7.05
CA GLU A 87 -22.18 -0.88 -8.19
C GLU A 87 -20.68 -0.70 -8.45
N LEU A 88 -20.17 0.53 -8.35
CA LEU A 88 -18.73 0.79 -8.46
C LEU A 88 -17.94 0.08 -7.36
N GLY A 89 -18.43 0.10 -6.11
CA GLY A 89 -17.86 -0.64 -4.98
C GLY A 89 -17.89 -2.15 -5.17
N MET A 90 -18.94 -2.71 -5.76
CA MET A 90 -19.05 -4.13 -6.11
C MET A 90 -17.98 -4.53 -7.14
N TYR A 91 -17.87 -3.78 -8.23
CA TYR A 91 -16.89 -4.07 -9.27
C TYR A 91 -15.43 -3.92 -8.79
N LYS A 92 -15.12 -2.83 -8.09
CA LYS A 92 -13.80 -2.63 -7.47
C LYS A 92 -13.48 -3.71 -6.46
N GLY A 93 -14.42 -4.03 -5.58
CA GLY A 93 -14.27 -5.09 -4.57
C GLY A 93 -14.01 -6.45 -5.19
N PHE A 94 -14.75 -6.79 -6.26
CA PHE A 94 -14.52 -8.03 -7.01
C PHE A 94 -13.10 -8.09 -7.58
N LEU A 95 -12.65 -7.05 -8.27
CA LEU A 95 -11.29 -7.00 -8.83
C LEU A 95 -10.24 -7.08 -7.73
N LEU A 96 -10.36 -6.27 -6.67
CA LEU A 96 -9.38 -6.17 -5.60
C LEU A 96 -9.25 -7.49 -4.82
N THR A 97 -10.38 -8.19 -4.57
CA THR A 97 -10.38 -9.50 -3.91
C THR A 97 -9.66 -10.55 -4.77
N ASN A 98 -9.94 -10.61 -6.07
CA ASN A 98 -9.27 -11.55 -6.96
C ASN A 98 -7.77 -11.23 -7.11
N LEU A 99 -7.40 -9.95 -7.16
CA LEU A 99 -6.00 -9.54 -7.15
C LEU A 99 -5.31 -9.89 -5.82
N GLY A 100 -5.97 -9.68 -4.68
CA GLY A 100 -5.47 -10.08 -3.37
C GLY A 100 -5.13 -11.58 -3.30
N ARG A 101 -6.00 -12.44 -3.83
CA ARG A 101 -5.74 -13.88 -3.96
C ARG A 101 -4.53 -14.18 -4.83
N LEU A 102 -4.39 -13.49 -5.95
CA LEU A 102 -3.21 -13.63 -6.82
C LEU A 102 -1.92 -13.17 -6.10
N TYR A 103 -1.98 -12.09 -5.34
CA TYR A 103 -0.84 -11.61 -4.54
C TYR A 103 -0.45 -12.61 -3.46
N HIS A 104 -1.43 -13.18 -2.75
CA HIS A 104 -1.17 -14.26 -1.79
C HIS A 104 -0.48 -15.45 -2.47
N LYS A 105 -1.03 -15.95 -3.57
CA LYS A 105 -0.49 -17.08 -4.33
C LYS A 105 0.96 -16.88 -4.76
N HIS A 106 1.34 -15.66 -5.11
CA HIS A 106 2.69 -15.32 -5.59
C HIS A 106 3.58 -14.67 -4.54
N ASN A 107 3.14 -14.64 -3.26
CA ASN A 107 3.86 -14.02 -2.15
C ASN A 107 4.23 -12.53 -2.38
N ILE A 108 3.37 -11.80 -3.08
CA ILE A 108 3.49 -10.35 -3.30
C ILE A 108 2.88 -9.62 -2.11
N ALA A 109 3.56 -8.60 -1.60
CA ALA A 109 2.97 -7.69 -0.62
C ALA A 109 1.97 -6.75 -1.30
N MET A 110 0.78 -6.58 -0.71
CA MET A 110 -0.25 -5.68 -1.17
C MET A 110 -0.19 -4.36 -0.38
N GLN A 111 -0.02 -3.25 -1.06
CA GLN A 111 -0.09 -1.91 -0.46
C GLN A 111 -1.42 -1.24 -0.84
N LEU A 112 -2.07 -0.63 0.15
CA LEU A 112 -3.36 0.05 -0.02
C LEU A 112 -3.23 1.48 0.47
N HIS A 113 -3.41 2.44 -0.41
CA HIS A 113 -3.43 3.87 -0.11
C HIS A 113 -4.86 4.40 -0.09
N ILE A 114 -5.27 5.03 1.00
CA ILE A 114 -6.64 5.51 1.18
C ILE A 114 -6.67 6.98 1.60
N LYS A 115 -7.83 7.61 1.38
CA LYS A 115 -8.17 8.94 1.92
C LYS A 115 -7.42 10.13 1.32
N ALA A 116 -6.93 10.01 0.10
CA ALA A 116 -6.56 11.16 -0.70
C ALA A 116 -7.84 11.78 -1.30
N LEU A 117 -8.12 13.05 -0.97
CA LEU A 117 -9.20 13.83 -1.61
C LEU A 117 -8.60 14.62 -2.76
N ARG A 118 -8.89 14.16 -3.99
CA ARG A 118 -8.24 14.66 -5.19
C ARG A 118 -8.99 15.76 -5.89
N ASN A 119 -8.23 16.63 -6.59
CA ASN A 119 -8.75 17.62 -7.53
C ASN A 119 -9.79 18.58 -6.91
N ASN A 120 -9.54 19.04 -5.68
CA ASN A 120 -10.48 19.86 -4.90
C ASN A 120 -10.84 21.18 -5.60
N SER A 121 -9.91 21.79 -6.32
CA SER A 121 -10.17 23.00 -7.09
C SER A 121 -10.67 22.66 -8.49
N LYS A 122 -11.99 22.58 -8.66
CA LYS A 122 -12.61 22.30 -9.98
C LYS A 122 -12.18 23.29 -11.07
N ARG A 123 -11.91 24.55 -10.71
CA ARG A 123 -11.39 25.56 -11.64
C ARG A 123 -10.00 25.19 -12.16
N MET A 124 -9.10 24.77 -11.24
CA MET A 124 -7.75 24.42 -11.61
C MET A 124 -7.69 23.05 -12.32
N PHE A 125 -8.54 22.12 -11.92
CA PHE A 125 -8.69 20.85 -12.64
C PHE A 125 -9.09 21.05 -14.10
N ARG A 126 -10.02 21.96 -14.39
CA ARG A 126 -10.39 22.30 -15.78
C ARG A 126 -9.25 23.00 -16.55
N ALA A 127 -8.41 23.76 -15.87
CA ALA A 127 -7.33 24.52 -16.50
C ALA A 127 -6.05 23.69 -16.71
N LEU A 128 -5.70 22.81 -15.76
CA LEU A 128 -4.41 22.14 -15.70
C LEU A 128 -4.53 20.60 -15.74
N GLY A 129 -5.70 20.02 -15.51
CA GLY A 129 -5.88 18.57 -15.39
C GLY A 129 -5.65 18.03 -13.98
N ALA A 130 -5.57 16.70 -13.90
CA ALA A 130 -5.30 15.97 -12.65
C ALA A 130 -3.84 16.09 -12.21
N ASP A 131 -3.56 15.77 -10.94
CA ASP A 131 -2.22 15.65 -10.34
C ASP A 131 -1.39 16.93 -10.42
N THR A 132 -2.03 18.08 -10.29
CA THR A 132 -1.40 19.40 -10.41
C THR A 132 -1.32 20.16 -9.08
N GLY A 133 -1.44 19.45 -7.93
CA GLY A 133 -1.18 20.02 -6.60
C GLY A 133 -2.42 20.53 -5.88
N PHE A 134 -3.63 20.16 -6.30
CA PHE A 134 -4.90 20.59 -5.69
C PHE A 134 -5.61 19.47 -4.95
N ASP A 135 -4.83 18.59 -4.33
CA ASP A 135 -5.30 17.48 -3.50
C ASP A 135 -5.21 17.84 -2.01
N SER A 136 -5.92 17.09 -1.17
CA SER A 136 -5.88 17.25 0.28
C SER A 136 -6.15 15.93 1.01
N ILE A 137 -6.07 16.00 2.34
CA ILE A 137 -6.51 14.92 3.24
C ILE A 137 -8.03 14.80 3.13
N GLY A 138 -8.51 13.57 2.95
CA GLY A 138 -9.94 13.24 2.94
C GLY A 138 -10.50 12.91 4.31
N ASP A 139 -11.76 12.44 4.33
CA ASP A 139 -12.45 11.98 5.54
C ASP A 139 -11.78 10.76 6.17
N CYS A 140 -12.23 10.37 7.38
CA CYS A 140 -11.71 9.16 8.06
C CYS A 140 -11.95 7.88 7.26
N ALA A 141 -11.10 6.88 7.50
CA ALA A 141 -11.17 5.58 6.84
C ALA A 141 -12.50 4.87 7.11
N PRO A 142 -13.09 4.19 6.11
CA PRO A 142 -14.25 3.34 6.33
C PRO A 142 -13.78 1.99 6.92
N VAL A 143 -13.48 1.97 8.22
CA VAL A 143 -12.87 0.81 8.91
C VAL A 143 -13.71 -0.45 8.76
N SER A 144 -15.04 -0.36 8.78
CA SER A 144 -15.94 -1.49 8.57
C SER A 144 -15.79 -2.09 7.17
N THR A 145 -15.76 -1.26 6.13
CA THR A 145 -15.55 -1.70 4.74
C THR A 145 -14.16 -2.34 4.56
N LEU A 146 -13.15 -1.78 5.23
CA LEU A 146 -11.81 -2.35 5.23
C LEU A 146 -11.79 -3.73 5.90
N ALA A 147 -12.48 -3.87 7.06
CA ALA A 147 -12.62 -5.14 7.75
C ALA A 147 -13.30 -6.19 6.87
N GLU A 148 -14.40 -5.85 6.20
CA GLU A 148 -15.11 -6.74 5.28
C GLU A 148 -14.22 -7.19 4.12
N PHE A 149 -13.45 -6.28 3.53
CA PHE A 149 -12.52 -6.61 2.46
C PHE A 149 -11.40 -7.56 2.92
N LEU A 150 -10.75 -7.25 4.05
CA LEU A 150 -9.70 -8.11 4.61
C LEU A 150 -10.27 -9.50 5.00
N ASN A 151 -11.47 -9.53 5.57
CA ASN A 151 -12.15 -10.77 5.93
C ASN A 151 -12.46 -11.63 4.72
N ALA A 152 -12.87 -11.06 3.59
CA ALA A 152 -13.13 -11.80 2.35
C ALA A 152 -11.92 -12.56 1.80
N LEU A 153 -10.71 -12.13 2.14
CA LEU A 153 -9.46 -12.82 1.83
C LEU A 153 -9.02 -13.76 2.96
N CYS A 154 -9.30 -13.37 4.21
CA CYS A 154 -8.92 -14.15 5.39
C CYS A 154 -9.73 -15.43 5.52
N GLU A 155 -11.04 -15.41 5.22
CA GLU A 155 -11.92 -16.58 5.29
C GLU A 155 -11.48 -17.75 4.40
N THR A 156 -10.73 -17.49 3.36
CA THR A 156 -10.19 -18.49 2.43
C THR A 156 -8.70 -18.75 2.60
N ASP A 157 -8.08 -18.22 3.68
CA ASP A 157 -6.63 -18.28 3.92
C ASP A 157 -5.79 -17.67 2.77
N GLU A 158 -6.37 -16.71 2.04
CA GLU A 158 -5.74 -16.08 0.87
C GLU A 158 -5.36 -14.62 1.09
N LEU A 159 -5.35 -14.15 2.36
CA LEU A 159 -4.92 -12.79 2.69
C LEU A 159 -3.41 -12.65 2.50
N PRO A 160 -2.92 -11.76 1.60
CA PRO A 160 -1.49 -11.54 1.42
C PRO A 160 -0.89 -10.70 2.56
N LYS A 161 0.43 -10.58 2.60
CA LYS A 161 1.10 -9.53 3.36
C LYS A 161 0.54 -8.18 2.90
N THR A 162 0.05 -7.37 3.84
CA THR A 162 -0.68 -6.14 3.50
C THR A 162 -0.16 -4.95 4.30
N ILE A 163 0.07 -3.83 3.62
CA ILE A 163 0.42 -2.55 4.23
C ILE A 163 -0.64 -1.54 3.87
N LEU A 164 -1.22 -0.90 4.89
CA LEU A 164 -2.25 0.12 4.73
C LEU A 164 -1.69 1.50 5.05
N TYR A 165 -1.88 2.44 4.13
CA TYR A 165 -1.53 3.84 4.29
C TYR A 165 -2.80 4.69 4.29
N SER A 166 -3.05 5.47 5.34
CA SER A 166 -4.07 6.52 5.28
C SER A 166 -3.40 7.89 5.17
N LEU A 167 -4.00 8.74 4.34
CA LEU A 167 -3.60 10.14 4.30
C LEU A 167 -4.19 10.95 5.46
N ASN A 168 -5.23 10.43 6.13
CA ASN A 168 -5.81 11.06 7.29
C ASN A 168 -5.14 10.57 8.59
N PRO A 169 -4.40 11.44 9.33
CA PRO A 169 -3.70 11.03 10.55
C PRO A 169 -4.64 10.64 11.71
N HIS A 170 -5.94 10.97 11.63
CA HIS A 170 -6.92 10.51 12.61
C HIS A 170 -7.28 9.03 12.46
N ASP A 171 -6.80 8.37 11.41
CA ASP A 171 -7.04 6.93 11.19
C ASP A 171 -5.99 6.04 11.86
N ASN A 172 -4.90 6.60 12.39
CA ASN A 172 -3.73 5.83 12.85
C ASN A 172 -4.13 4.71 13.80
N GLU A 173 -4.80 5.02 14.92
CA GLU A 173 -5.19 4.03 15.91
C GLU A 173 -6.21 3.01 15.38
N ALA A 174 -7.14 3.46 14.54
CA ALA A 174 -8.13 2.59 13.92
C ALA A 174 -7.48 1.58 12.96
N ILE A 175 -6.47 2.03 12.20
CA ILE A 175 -5.69 1.18 11.30
C ILE A 175 -4.86 0.17 12.10
N ASP A 176 -4.15 0.60 13.14
CA ASP A 176 -3.35 -0.29 13.97
C ASP A 176 -4.21 -1.38 14.62
N CYS A 177 -5.40 -1.02 15.12
CA CYS A 177 -6.34 -1.97 15.70
C CYS A 177 -6.87 -2.96 14.68
N ILE A 178 -7.29 -2.51 13.48
CA ILE A 178 -7.83 -3.42 12.46
C ILE A 178 -6.76 -4.36 11.91
N MET A 179 -5.51 -3.87 11.74
CA MET A 179 -4.38 -4.72 11.35
C MET A 179 -4.14 -5.85 12.36
N GLY A 180 -4.33 -5.59 13.65
CA GLY A 180 -4.22 -6.58 14.73
C GLY A 180 -5.21 -7.73 14.60
N CYS A 181 -6.40 -7.51 14.01
CA CYS A 181 -7.44 -8.53 13.84
C CYS A 181 -7.08 -9.62 12.82
N PHE A 182 -6.11 -9.37 11.94
CA PHE A 182 -5.80 -10.24 10.79
C PHE A 182 -4.35 -10.73 10.77
N GLN A 183 -3.63 -10.63 11.90
CA GLN A 183 -2.29 -11.19 12.04
C GLN A 183 -2.33 -12.72 12.09
N ASP A 184 -1.30 -13.36 11.54
CA ASP A 184 -1.09 -14.80 11.65
C ASP A 184 0.42 -15.13 11.79
N SER A 185 0.76 -16.42 11.79
CA SER A 185 2.13 -16.90 11.96
C SER A 185 2.94 -16.98 10.65
N THR A 186 2.38 -16.59 9.51
CA THR A 186 3.03 -16.75 8.20
C THR A 186 4.09 -15.70 7.94
N ALA A 187 3.98 -14.52 8.55
CA ALA A 187 4.98 -13.46 8.48
C ALA A 187 4.96 -12.58 9.73
N ILE A 188 6.12 -12.07 10.15
CA ILE A 188 6.22 -11.07 11.21
C ILE A 188 5.55 -9.79 10.73
N SER A 189 4.59 -9.28 11.49
CA SER A 189 3.79 -8.11 11.12
C SER A 189 3.21 -8.24 9.71
N LYS A 190 2.53 -9.36 9.45
CA LYS A 190 1.93 -9.68 8.14
C LYS A 190 1.10 -8.53 7.60
N LEU A 191 0.28 -7.94 8.47
CA LEU A 191 -0.43 -6.70 8.19
C LEU A 191 0.24 -5.57 8.95
N GLN A 192 0.50 -4.45 8.27
CA GLN A 192 1.19 -3.30 8.85
C GLN A 192 0.48 -1.99 8.51
N HIS A 193 0.52 -1.08 9.48
CA HIS A 193 0.32 0.33 9.21
C HIS A 193 1.56 0.87 8.50
N GLY A 194 1.37 1.46 7.32
CA GLY A 194 2.44 2.04 6.53
C GLY A 194 3.02 3.32 7.16
N SER A 195 4.11 3.80 6.61
CA SER A 195 4.74 5.04 7.07
C SER A 195 3.82 6.25 6.88
N ALA A 196 4.04 7.28 7.68
CA ALA A 196 3.45 8.60 7.43
C ALA A 196 3.75 9.04 5.99
N TRP A 197 2.69 9.28 5.23
CA TRP A 197 2.74 9.40 3.77
C TRP A 197 2.27 10.79 3.32
N TRP A 198 2.85 11.30 2.27
CA TRP A 198 2.52 12.53 1.55
C TRP A 198 2.40 13.74 2.49
N PHE A 199 1.17 14.22 2.80
CA PHE A 199 0.97 15.37 3.70
C PHE A 199 1.40 15.10 5.15
N ASN A 200 1.58 13.85 5.54
CA ASN A 200 2.05 13.45 6.86
C ASN A 200 3.56 13.16 6.90
N ASP A 201 4.25 13.24 5.75
CA ASP A 201 5.70 13.02 5.66
C ASP A 201 6.48 14.23 6.20
N HIS A 202 6.33 14.45 7.49
CA HIS A 202 7.02 15.46 8.29
C HIS A 202 7.19 14.96 9.73
N LYS A 203 8.02 15.64 10.53
CA LYS A 203 8.37 15.19 11.88
C LYS A 203 7.16 14.72 12.70
N ASN A 204 6.16 15.58 12.87
CA ASN A 204 5.01 15.26 13.73
C ASN A 204 4.16 14.10 13.17
N GLY A 205 3.94 14.06 11.85
CA GLY A 205 3.21 12.97 11.21
C GLY A 205 3.91 11.63 11.41
N MET A 206 5.24 11.59 11.21
CA MET A 206 6.05 10.39 11.46
C MET A 206 6.04 9.96 12.93
N GLN A 207 6.21 10.91 13.88
CA GLN A 207 6.15 10.61 15.31
C GLN A 207 4.77 10.06 15.70
N ASN A 208 3.70 10.68 15.28
CA ASN A 208 2.33 10.24 15.61
C ASN A 208 2.05 8.83 15.06
N GLN A 209 2.45 8.52 13.82
CA GLN A 209 2.29 7.19 13.24
C GLN A 209 3.12 6.15 14.01
N LEU A 210 4.38 6.43 14.33
CA LEU A 210 5.26 5.52 15.06
C LEU A 210 4.76 5.27 16.48
N LEU A 211 4.24 6.29 17.19
CA LEU A 211 3.67 6.16 18.53
C LEU A 211 2.38 5.33 18.52
N SER A 212 1.50 5.56 17.55
CA SER A 212 0.29 4.75 17.39
C SER A 212 0.63 3.28 17.12
N LEU A 213 1.57 3.03 16.22
CA LEU A 213 2.06 1.67 15.93
C LEU A 213 2.73 1.01 17.15
N ALA A 214 3.47 1.79 17.95
CA ALA A 214 4.09 1.28 19.19
C ALA A 214 3.05 0.90 20.24
N ALA A 215 1.94 1.66 20.32
CA ALA A 215 0.89 1.44 21.30
C ALA A 215 -0.05 0.28 20.95
N SER A 216 -0.37 0.07 19.69
CA SER A 216 -1.43 -0.86 19.25
C SER A 216 -0.95 -1.95 18.29
N GLY A 217 0.30 -1.89 17.82
CA GLY A 217 0.86 -2.82 16.85
C GLY A 217 2.24 -3.35 17.27
N ASN A 218 3.07 -3.65 16.26
CA ASN A 218 4.45 -4.14 16.46
C ASN A 218 5.45 -3.19 15.79
N LEU A 219 5.89 -2.17 16.52
CA LEU A 219 6.86 -1.20 16.02
C LEU A 219 8.16 -1.87 15.55
N SER A 220 8.67 -2.87 16.26
CA SER A 220 9.94 -3.54 15.90
C SER A 220 9.86 -4.29 14.57
N GLY A 221 8.67 -4.70 14.14
CA GLY A 221 8.42 -5.35 12.86
C GLY A 221 8.13 -4.40 11.70
N PHE A 222 8.11 -3.09 11.93
CA PHE A 222 7.78 -2.09 10.92
C PHE A 222 8.80 -2.07 9.78
N VAL A 223 8.33 -2.02 8.54
CA VAL A 223 9.19 -2.02 7.34
C VAL A 223 9.88 -0.68 7.06
N GLY A 224 9.62 0.32 7.88
CA GLY A 224 10.25 1.62 7.77
C GLY A 224 9.56 2.58 6.81
N MET A 225 10.24 3.69 6.54
CA MET A 225 9.75 4.78 5.72
C MET A 225 10.06 4.53 4.25
N LEU A 226 9.14 4.92 3.40
CA LEU A 226 9.34 5.07 1.96
C LEU A 226 9.17 6.56 1.59
N THR A 227 9.81 6.99 0.52
CA THR A 227 9.77 8.42 0.13
C THR A 227 8.56 8.77 -0.72
N ASP A 228 7.96 7.80 -1.38
CA ASP A 228 6.90 8.02 -2.38
C ASP A 228 7.22 9.20 -3.32
N SER A 229 8.42 9.21 -3.85
CA SER A 229 8.95 10.34 -4.62
C SER A 229 9.56 9.89 -5.94
N ARG A 230 9.40 10.73 -6.96
CA ARG A 230 10.02 10.56 -8.27
C ARG A 230 11.40 11.18 -8.38
N SER A 231 11.92 11.76 -7.28
CA SER A 231 13.22 12.46 -7.24
C SER A 231 14.28 11.64 -6.52
N PHE A 232 15.44 11.43 -7.12
CA PHE A 232 16.60 10.80 -6.47
C PHE A 232 17.10 11.59 -5.24
N ILE A 233 16.91 12.90 -5.20
CA ILE A 233 17.26 13.74 -4.03
C ILE A 233 16.46 13.34 -2.80
N SER A 234 15.28 12.76 -2.98
CA SER A 234 14.42 12.32 -1.88
C SER A 234 15.00 11.16 -1.05
N TYR A 235 16.03 10.46 -1.52
CA TYR A 235 16.72 9.44 -0.73
C TYR A 235 17.33 9.97 0.57
N THR A 236 17.65 11.25 0.66
CA THR A 236 18.09 11.88 1.90
C THR A 236 17.03 11.86 3.01
N ARG A 237 15.75 11.70 2.66
CA ARG A 237 14.64 11.60 3.61
C ARG A 237 14.72 10.33 4.47
N HIS A 238 15.40 9.28 4.04
CA HIS A 238 15.70 8.12 4.87
C HIS A 238 16.59 8.45 6.06
N GLU A 239 17.57 9.35 5.90
CA GLU A 239 18.35 9.84 7.02
C GLU A 239 17.51 10.70 7.97
N TYR A 240 16.67 11.56 7.43
CA TYR A 240 15.73 12.36 8.19
C TYR A 240 14.79 11.47 9.04
N PHE A 241 14.22 10.43 8.45
CA PHE A 241 13.41 9.46 9.16
C PHE A 241 14.17 8.77 10.29
N ARG A 242 15.39 8.27 10.04
CA ARG A 242 16.19 7.61 11.07
C ARG A 242 16.51 8.52 12.24
N ARG A 243 16.73 9.82 12.01
CA ARG A 243 16.92 10.79 13.09
C ARG A 243 15.66 10.96 13.93
N ILE A 244 14.47 11.00 13.30
CA ILE A 244 13.20 11.08 14.00
C ILE A 244 12.97 9.80 14.82
N LEU A 245 13.20 8.63 14.23
CA LEU A 245 13.06 7.34 14.92
C LEU A 245 13.97 7.24 16.13
N CYS A 246 15.26 7.54 15.98
CA CYS A 246 16.22 7.49 17.09
C CYS A 246 15.89 8.48 18.20
N ASN A 247 15.45 9.69 17.83
CA ASN A 247 15.03 10.69 18.82
C ASN A 247 13.78 10.23 19.59
N LEU A 248 12.77 9.70 18.89
CA LEU A 248 11.56 9.17 19.51
C LEU A 248 11.88 8.04 20.49
N LEU A 249 12.70 7.08 20.09
CA LEU A 249 13.10 5.97 20.97
C LEU A 249 13.90 6.47 22.19
N GLY A 250 14.77 7.47 22.00
CA GLY A 250 15.50 8.10 23.09
C GLY A 250 14.56 8.82 24.08
N GLU A 251 13.58 9.57 23.60
CA GLU A 251 12.57 10.23 24.43
C GLU A 251 11.76 9.20 25.25
N LEU A 252 11.37 8.06 24.66
CA LEU A 252 10.67 6.99 25.38
C LEU A 252 11.52 6.38 26.50
N VAL A 253 12.83 6.26 26.29
CA VAL A 253 13.75 5.77 27.34
C VAL A 253 13.91 6.82 28.46
N GLU A 254 14.16 8.07 28.11
CA GLU A 254 14.31 9.16 29.09
C GLU A 254 13.05 9.36 29.93
N ASN A 255 11.87 9.16 29.36
CA ASN A 255 10.59 9.22 30.06
C ASN A 255 10.29 7.96 30.90
N GLY A 256 11.09 6.90 30.80
CA GLY A 256 10.86 5.61 31.45
C GLY A 256 9.75 4.76 30.81
N GLU A 257 9.37 5.08 29.59
CA GLU A 257 8.36 4.37 28.80
C GLU A 257 8.93 3.16 28.04
N PHE A 258 10.26 3.11 27.88
CA PHE A 258 11.01 1.98 27.30
C PHE A 258 12.27 1.70 28.14
N PRO A 259 12.70 0.42 28.27
CA PRO A 259 13.92 0.07 28.99
C PRO A 259 15.17 0.73 28.40
N ASP A 260 16.10 1.18 29.25
CA ASP A 260 17.44 1.65 28.83
C ASP A 260 18.33 0.44 28.45
N ASP A 261 17.97 -0.19 27.33
CA ASP A 261 18.74 -1.28 26.72
C ASP A 261 19.22 -0.86 25.33
N LEU A 262 20.38 -0.25 25.30
CA LEU A 262 20.99 0.24 24.05
C LEU A 262 21.24 -0.89 23.04
N ALA A 263 21.45 -2.13 23.47
CA ALA A 263 21.68 -3.26 22.57
C ALA A 263 20.39 -3.58 21.81
N THR A 264 19.27 -3.75 22.50
CA THR A 264 17.96 -3.98 21.90
C THR A 264 17.51 -2.81 21.04
N LEU A 265 17.71 -1.56 21.49
CA LEU A 265 17.37 -0.37 20.71
C LEU A 265 18.10 -0.29 19.37
N LYS A 266 19.39 -0.64 19.35
CA LYS A 266 20.18 -0.70 18.09
C LYS A 266 19.62 -1.73 17.10
N GLU A 267 19.22 -2.89 17.58
CA GLU A 267 18.64 -3.93 16.71
C GLU A 267 17.28 -3.46 16.16
N ILE A 268 16.41 -2.87 16.97
CA ILE A 268 15.13 -2.28 16.53
C ILE A 268 15.36 -1.23 15.43
N VAL A 269 16.32 -0.32 15.63
CA VAL A 269 16.63 0.71 14.62
C VAL A 269 17.15 0.11 13.31
N LYS A 270 18.02 -0.91 13.37
CA LYS A 270 18.51 -1.62 12.18
C LYS A 270 17.39 -2.37 11.46
N ASP A 271 16.53 -3.02 12.23
CA ASP A 271 15.39 -3.76 11.68
C ASP A 271 14.44 -2.83 10.93
N ILE A 272 13.99 -1.75 11.55
CA ILE A 272 13.09 -0.76 10.94
C ILE A 272 13.75 -0.05 9.75
N SER A 273 15.07 0.23 9.85
CA SER A 273 15.78 0.99 8.81
C SER A 273 16.16 0.16 7.58
N TYR A 274 16.19 -1.18 7.69
CA TYR A 274 16.68 -2.02 6.61
C TYR A 274 16.13 -3.46 6.62
N ARG A 275 16.38 -4.23 7.70
CA ARG A 275 16.21 -5.68 7.69
C ARG A 275 14.77 -6.12 7.54
N ASN A 276 13.82 -5.37 8.12
CA ASN A 276 12.40 -5.69 8.02
C ASN A 276 11.91 -5.58 6.58
N ALA A 277 12.30 -4.55 5.83
CA ALA A 277 11.95 -4.41 4.42
C ALA A 277 12.53 -5.55 3.58
N VAL A 278 13.82 -5.88 3.80
CA VAL A 278 14.47 -7.01 3.10
C VAL A 278 13.70 -8.31 3.35
N ARG A 279 13.39 -8.62 4.61
CA ARG A 279 12.67 -9.83 5.01
C ARG A 279 11.23 -9.86 4.51
N TYR A 280 10.51 -8.75 4.68
CA TYR A 280 9.10 -8.65 4.37
C TYR A 280 8.81 -8.76 2.87
N PHE A 281 9.59 -8.08 2.04
CA PHE A 281 9.44 -8.11 0.59
C PHE A 281 10.23 -9.24 -0.08
N GLY A 282 11.15 -9.88 0.63
CA GLY A 282 12.00 -10.93 0.08
C GLY A 282 13.07 -10.41 -0.87
N PHE A 283 13.61 -9.20 -0.62
CA PHE A 283 14.66 -8.63 -1.45
C PHE A 283 15.97 -9.42 -1.32
N ASP A 284 16.60 -9.69 -2.45
CA ASP A 284 17.98 -10.25 -2.48
C ASP A 284 19.00 -9.10 -2.33
N LEU A 285 19.22 -8.73 -1.06
CA LEU A 285 20.09 -7.61 -0.69
C LEU A 285 21.15 -8.06 0.31
N PRO A 286 22.29 -7.33 0.41
CA PRO A 286 23.39 -7.68 1.31
C PRO A 286 22.95 -7.84 2.77
N THR A 287 23.50 -8.84 3.44
CA THR A 287 23.35 -9.02 4.89
C THR A 287 24.18 -7.98 5.66
N ASP A 288 23.89 -7.79 6.96
CA ASP A 288 24.67 -6.92 7.84
C ASP A 288 26.17 -7.23 7.81
N GLU A 289 26.53 -8.51 7.84
CA GLU A 289 27.94 -8.94 7.81
C GLU A 289 28.64 -8.48 6.53
N THR A 290 27.95 -8.57 5.39
CA THR A 290 28.47 -8.09 4.10
C THR A 290 28.64 -6.57 4.11
N ILE A 291 27.66 -5.84 4.66
CA ILE A 291 27.71 -4.38 4.78
C ILE A 291 28.83 -3.94 5.71
N GLU A 292 29.00 -4.58 6.87
CA GLU A 292 30.06 -4.27 7.81
C GLU A 292 31.46 -4.52 7.22
N LYS A 293 31.65 -5.60 6.46
CA LYS A 293 32.88 -5.86 5.71
C LYS A 293 33.18 -4.76 4.68
N GLN A 294 32.16 -4.31 3.94
CA GLN A 294 32.32 -3.23 2.95
C GLN A 294 32.70 -1.91 3.63
N ILE A 295 32.03 -1.57 4.74
CA ILE A 295 32.31 -0.34 5.51
C ILE A 295 33.74 -0.38 6.09
N SER A 296 34.16 -1.53 6.63
CA SER A 296 35.52 -1.72 7.15
C SER A 296 36.55 -1.54 6.05
N PHE A 297 36.33 -2.13 4.87
CA PHE A 297 37.20 -1.95 3.71
C PHE A 297 37.33 -0.50 3.29
N ILE A 298 36.22 0.27 3.20
CA ILE A 298 36.26 1.69 2.85
C ILE A 298 37.03 2.52 3.90
N LYS A 299 36.89 2.19 5.18
CA LYS A 299 37.62 2.88 6.26
C LYS A 299 39.14 2.63 6.22
N THR A 300 39.57 1.48 5.75
CA THR A 300 41.01 1.14 5.62
C THR A 300 41.66 1.75 4.39
N GLN A 301 40.90 2.29 3.46
CA GLN A 301 41.39 2.97 2.25
C GLN A 301 41.55 4.52 2.44
N LYS A 302 41.12 5.05 3.58
CA LYS A 302 41.29 6.44 4.00
C LYS A 302 42.45 6.60 4.98
#